data_b4e859a3e4699dc560d80c0d34c9d81e
#
_entry.id   b4e859a3e4699dc560d80c0d34c9d81e
#
_cell.length_a   1.000
_cell.length_b   1.000
_cell.length_c   1.000
_cell.angle_alpha   90.00
_cell.angle_beta   90.00
_cell.angle_gamma   90.00
#
_symmetry.space_group_name_H-M   'P 1'
#
loop_
_entity.id
_entity.type
_entity.pdbx_description
1 polymer ?
#
loop_
_entity_poly.entity_id
_entity_poly.type
_entity_poly.pdbx_seq_one_letter_code
_entity_poly.pdbx_strand_id
1 'polypeptide(L)'
;TIPRIAGLVNMITNKISVWMIFNPLNFMGKEFIARPEGSPAGFLGWQGIVPARVKSMSPDIARTLINLVNLKVIFARLDSILVAEALKGGVEPILDTFIKKALEDQDTNPLMMSLSPQSDLYKSDLYAKTLSTRLQGAIERIVVAVQKEPGMYLDLEASLVNELVKDKSIVCSLFQRVGRKELKFIVDFGLLGGMALGIIQAVFWLLWDPAWSLAVGGAFVGYLTNFIALAVMFRPIFPITLPLGGYKLQGLFLQRQDEVSSEFAQLAVAQLMRAKQLWQYLCLGPKRASLTRLIERELRSELDWVFPGFSKQTWTTLASQVLEQLPKAAEPIYAYMDESVMLERDIAAAMRRMPPDQFENVLHPIFEQDEVTLIAVGTVLGAAAGAAQATLY
;
A
#
# COMPACT_ATOMS: atom_id res chain seq x y z
N THR A 1 -26.18 23.19 -31.86
CA THR A 1 -25.68 21.80 -31.75
C THR A 1 -24.22 21.74 -31.22
N ILE A 2 -23.33 22.64 -31.67
CA ILE A 2 -21.88 22.65 -31.29
C ILE A 2 -21.65 22.57 -29.77
N PRO A 3 -22.28 23.36 -28.88
CA PRO A 3 -22.01 23.29 -27.43
C PRO A 3 -22.38 21.94 -26.80
N ARG A 4 -23.51 21.34 -27.25
CA ARG A 4 -23.94 20.03 -26.72
C ARG A 4 -22.99 18.91 -27.16
N ILE A 5 -22.53 18.96 -28.39
CA ILE A 5 -21.57 17.99 -28.91
C ILE A 5 -20.24 18.16 -28.20
N ALA A 6 -19.74 19.40 -28.06
CA ALA A 6 -18.51 19.68 -27.34
C ALA A 6 -18.54 19.17 -25.87
N GLY A 7 -19.64 19.40 -25.16
CA GLY A 7 -19.82 18.89 -23.80
C GLY A 7 -19.84 17.37 -23.71
N LEU A 8 -20.59 16.69 -24.59
CA LEU A 8 -20.66 15.23 -24.61
C LEU A 8 -19.32 14.61 -25.00
N VAL A 9 -18.67 15.12 -26.04
CA VAL A 9 -17.36 14.66 -26.45
C VAL A 9 -16.36 14.81 -25.31
N ASN A 10 -16.34 15.97 -24.66
CA ASN A 10 -15.40 16.22 -23.58
C ASN A 10 -15.65 15.36 -22.34
N MET A 11 -16.92 15.09 -22.01
CA MET A 11 -17.27 14.12 -20.96
C MET A 11 -16.76 12.71 -21.30
N ILE A 12 -16.95 12.26 -22.54
CA ILE A 12 -16.49 10.93 -22.97
C ILE A 12 -14.97 10.85 -22.99
N THR A 13 -14.29 11.87 -23.51
CA THR A 13 -12.82 11.93 -23.54
C THR A 13 -12.24 11.96 -22.13
N ASN A 14 -12.83 12.72 -21.21
CA ASN A 14 -12.41 12.72 -19.81
C ASN A 14 -12.62 11.36 -19.12
N LYS A 15 -13.74 10.69 -19.43
CA LYS A 15 -13.99 9.34 -18.92
C LYS A 15 -12.96 8.33 -19.43
N ILE A 16 -12.58 8.43 -20.70
CA ILE A 16 -11.51 7.61 -21.28
C ILE A 16 -10.17 7.95 -20.64
N SER A 17 -9.84 9.24 -20.50
CA SER A 17 -8.58 9.70 -19.86
C SER A 17 -8.47 9.19 -18.42
N VAL A 18 -9.53 9.31 -17.62
CA VAL A 18 -9.58 8.78 -16.24
C VAL A 18 -9.41 7.25 -16.22
N TRP A 19 -10.03 6.53 -17.16
CA TRP A 19 -9.83 5.09 -17.29
C TRP A 19 -8.38 4.75 -17.64
N MET A 20 -7.75 5.51 -18.54
CA MET A 20 -6.37 5.32 -18.97
C MET A 20 -5.32 5.59 -17.87
N ILE A 21 -5.65 6.33 -16.82
CA ILE A 21 -4.77 6.49 -15.65
C ILE A 21 -4.47 5.14 -14.99
N PHE A 22 -5.47 4.27 -14.87
CA PHE A 22 -5.37 3.05 -14.09
C PHE A 22 -5.35 1.77 -14.93
N ASN A 23 -5.65 1.85 -16.22
CA ASN A 23 -5.83 0.68 -17.07
C ASN A 23 -5.07 0.79 -18.40
N PRO A 24 -4.61 -0.36 -18.92
CA PRO A 24 -4.55 -1.67 -18.28
C PRO A 24 -3.42 -1.76 -17.22
N LEU A 25 -3.51 -2.71 -16.27
CA LEU A 25 -2.47 -2.90 -15.23
C LEU A 25 -1.12 -3.32 -15.80
N ASN A 26 -1.12 -4.13 -16.83
CA ASN A 26 0.08 -4.54 -17.55
C ASN A 26 0.08 -3.92 -18.95
N PHE A 27 1.26 -3.73 -19.50
CA PHE A 27 1.40 -3.19 -20.85
C PHE A 27 0.66 -4.06 -21.87
N MET A 28 -0.18 -3.44 -22.67
CA MET A 28 -0.89 -4.07 -23.79
C MET A 28 -0.41 -3.46 -25.09
N GLY A 29 0.22 -4.27 -25.94
CA GLY A 29 0.74 -3.83 -27.23
C GLY A 29 2.00 -4.59 -27.64
N LYS A 30 2.65 -4.10 -28.72
CA LYS A 30 3.91 -4.66 -29.23
C LYS A 30 5.06 -3.70 -28.93
N GLU A 31 6.07 -4.15 -28.20
CA GLU A 31 7.29 -3.40 -27.93
C GLU A 31 8.32 -3.70 -29.02
N PHE A 32 8.35 -2.91 -30.09
CA PHE A 32 9.42 -2.96 -31.09
C PHE A 32 10.65 -2.12 -30.66
N ILE A 33 10.48 -1.16 -29.78
CA ILE A 33 11.51 -0.31 -29.20
C ILE A 33 11.36 -0.41 -27.68
N ALA A 34 12.48 -0.57 -26.98
CA ALA A 34 12.49 -0.62 -25.52
C ALA A 34 11.84 0.65 -24.94
N ARG A 35 10.85 0.46 -24.12
CA ARG A 35 10.09 1.52 -23.46
C ARG A 35 10.91 2.09 -22.30
N PRO A 36 11.02 3.44 -22.15
CA PRO A 36 11.59 4.03 -20.95
C PRO A 36 10.85 3.53 -19.70
N GLU A 37 11.58 3.24 -18.63
CA GLU A 37 10.99 2.80 -17.36
C GLU A 37 10.00 3.86 -16.84
N GLY A 38 8.81 3.44 -16.43
CA GLY A 38 7.75 4.34 -15.96
C GLY A 38 6.94 5.03 -17.07
N SER A 39 7.28 4.86 -18.35
CA SER A 39 6.47 5.40 -19.44
C SER A 39 5.18 4.57 -19.63
N PRO A 40 3.98 5.21 -19.69
CA PRO A 40 2.74 4.51 -19.99
C PRO A 40 2.61 4.14 -21.46
N ALA A 41 3.18 4.96 -22.37
CA ALA A 41 3.09 4.76 -23.83
C ALA A 41 4.29 3.99 -24.35
N GLY A 42 4.03 3.02 -25.22
CA GLY A 42 5.00 2.37 -26.10
C GLY A 42 4.72 2.72 -27.57
N PHE A 43 5.55 2.26 -28.49
CA PHE A 43 5.40 2.54 -29.93
C PHE A 43 4.03 2.10 -30.47
N LEU A 44 3.57 0.90 -30.08
CA LEU A 44 2.24 0.37 -30.39
C LEU A 44 1.66 -0.30 -29.15
N GLY A 45 1.34 0.50 -28.14
CA GLY A 45 0.72 -0.04 -26.93
C GLY A 45 0.60 0.98 -25.83
N TRP A 46 -0.13 0.57 -24.79
CA TRP A 46 -0.44 1.40 -23.64
C TRP A 46 -0.45 0.57 -22.35
N GLN A 47 -0.01 1.18 -21.27
CA GLN A 47 -0.22 0.75 -19.89
C GLN A 47 -0.84 1.92 -19.14
N GLY A 48 -1.67 1.64 -18.14
CA GLY A 48 -2.17 2.70 -17.27
C GLY A 48 -1.01 3.52 -16.68
N ILE A 49 -1.21 4.82 -16.50
CA ILE A 49 -0.16 5.74 -16.04
C ILE A 49 0.32 5.33 -14.66
N VAL A 50 -0.60 5.15 -13.70
CA VAL A 50 -0.29 4.71 -12.34
C VAL A 50 0.42 3.34 -12.32
N PRO A 51 -0.09 2.26 -12.96
CA PRO A 51 0.61 0.98 -12.98
C PRO A 51 1.98 1.01 -13.64
N ALA A 52 2.22 1.90 -14.60
CA ALA A 52 3.52 2.06 -15.24
C ALA A 52 4.56 2.62 -14.26
N ARG A 53 4.14 3.48 -13.34
CA ARG A 53 5.00 4.20 -12.39
C ARG A 53 5.03 3.62 -10.97
N VAL A 54 4.34 2.52 -10.70
CA VAL A 54 4.30 1.91 -9.36
C VAL A 54 5.69 1.75 -8.77
N LYS A 55 6.67 1.33 -9.57
CA LYS A 55 8.04 1.10 -9.09
C LYS A 55 8.72 2.36 -8.57
N SER A 56 8.52 3.50 -9.24
CA SER A 56 9.08 4.80 -8.80
C SER A 56 8.29 5.43 -7.65
N MET A 57 6.97 5.20 -7.58
CA MET A 57 6.09 5.77 -6.56
C MET A 57 6.07 4.98 -5.26
N SER A 58 6.31 3.66 -5.30
CA SER A 58 6.22 2.80 -4.12
C SER A 58 7.10 3.22 -2.95
N PRO A 59 8.36 3.69 -3.13
CA PRO A 59 9.17 4.19 -2.02
C PRO A 59 8.54 5.40 -1.33
N ASP A 60 7.97 6.33 -2.07
CA ASP A 60 7.36 7.54 -1.50
C ASP A 60 6.07 7.22 -0.76
N ILE A 61 5.24 6.31 -1.30
CA ILE A 61 4.04 5.80 -0.62
C ILE A 61 4.42 5.08 0.68
N ALA A 62 5.43 4.21 0.64
CA ALA A 62 5.89 3.47 1.81
C ALA A 62 6.42 4.41 2.91
N ARG A 63 7.26 5.39 2.56
CA ARG A 63 7.76 6.41 3.49
C ARG A 63 6.64 7.24 4.10
N THR A 64 5.68 7.65 3.28
CA THR A 64 4.51 8.38 3.76
C THR A 64 3.76 7.57 4.80
N LEU A 65 3.46 6.31 4.53
CA LEU A 65 2.77 5.42 5.48
C LEU A 65 3.57 5.25 6.78
N ILE A 66 4.89 5.07 6.69
CA ILE A 66 5.75 4.91 7.87
C ILE A 66 5.82 6.17 8.71
N ASN A 67 5.88 7.35 8.08
CA ASN A 67 5.92 8.63 8.79
C ASN A 67 4.61 8.93 9.52
N LEU A 68 3.50 8.33 9.10
CA LEU A 68 2.19 8.44 9.77
C LEU A 68 2.09 7.56 11.03
N VAL A 69 3.02 6.61 11.22
CA VAL A 69 2.90 5.54 12.22
C VAL A 69 4.13 5.48 13.12
N ASN A 70 3.92 5.42 14.42
CA ASN A 70 5.01 5.13 15.35
C ASN A 70 4.99 3.64 15.73
N LEU A 71 5.83 2.83 15.07
CA LEU A 71 5.86 1.39 15.28
C LEU A 71 6.09 0.99 16.75
N LYS A 72 6.92 1.72 17.52
CA LYS A 72 7.14 1.42 18.95
C LYS A 72 5.85 1.58 19.77
N VAL A 73 5.10 2.66 19.52
CA VAL A 73 3.83 2.91 20.21
C VAL A 73 2.79 1.85 19.85
N ILE A 74 2.75 1.46 18.60
CA ILE A 74 1.79 0.49 18.08
C ILE A 74 2.04 -0.91 18.65
N PHE A 75 3.29 -1.38 18.56
CA PHE A 75 3.65 -2.69 19.09
C PHE A 75 3.53 -2.76 20.62
N ALA A 76 3.75 -1.64 21.33
CA ALA A 76 3.59 -1.56 22.78
C ALA A 76 2.13 -1.73 23.25
N ARG A 77 1.13 -1.62 22.38
CA ARG A 77 -0.28 -1.87 22.70
C ARG A 77 -0.62 -3.34 22.78
N LEU A 78 0.22 -4.21 22.24
CA LEU A 78 0.01 -5.65 22.29
C LEU A 78 0.39 -6.18 23.68
N ASP A 79 -0.46 -7.00 24.26
CA ASP A 79 -0.15 -7.73 25.49
C ASP A 79 0.85 -8.86 25.18
N SER A 80 2.08 -8.75 25.68
CA SER A 80 3.16 -9.69 25.42
C SER A 80 2.85 -11.10 25.94
N ILE A 81 2.15 -11.21 27.07
CA ILE A 81 1.79 -12.48 27.68
C ILE A 81 0.75 -13.20 26.82
N LEU A 82 -0.29 -12.48 26.40
CA LEU A 82 -1.35 -13.04 25.55
C LEU A 82 -0.81 -13.47 24.19
N VAL A 83 0.06 -12.64 23.58
CA VAL A 83 0.72 -13.00 22.33
C VAL A 83 1.62 -14.21 22.50
N ALA A 84 2.40 -14.28 23.59
CA ALA A 84 3.28 -15.41 23.86
C ALA A 84 2.50 -16.71 24.10
N GLU A 85 1.40 -16.65 24.82
CA GLU A 85 0.54 -17.81 25.06
C GLU A 85 -0.05 -18.36 23.76
N ALA A 86 -0.56 -17.50 22.91
CA ALA A 86 -1.11 -17.90 21.63
C ALA A 86 -0.06 -18.50 20.68
N LEU A 87 1.12 -17.87 20.60
CA LEU A 87 2.22 -18.37 19.77
C LEU A 87 2.78 -19.70 20.29
N LYS A 88 2.79 -19.91 21.61
CA LYS A 88 3.25 -21.15 22.22
C LYS A 88 2.50 -22.36 21.65
N GLY A 89 1.17 -22.28 21.52
CA GLY A 89 0.36 -23.38 20.97
C GLY A 89 0.77 -23.80 19.56
N GLY A 90 1.29 -22.86 18.74
CA GLY A 90 1.79 -23.15 17.41
C GLY A 90 3.28 -23.56 17.37
N VAL A 91 4.09 -23.09 18.32
CA VAL A 91 5.55 -23.34 18.35
C VAL A 91 5.87 -24.66 19.07
N GLU A 92 5.11 -25.03 20.10
CA GLU A 92 5.33 -26.24 20.92
C GLU A 92 5.38 -27.53 20.07
N PRO A 93 4.46 -27.80 19.12
CA PRO A 93 4.54 -28.98 18.26
C PRO A 93 5.77 -29.01 17.36
N ILE A 94 6.25 -27.82 16.94
CA ILE A 94 7.45 -27.71 16.12
C ILE A 94 8.68 -28.10 16.92
N LEU A 95 8.76 -27.55 18.13
CA LEU A 95 9.85 -27.87 19.08
C LEU A 95 9.85 -29.37 19.39
N ASP A 96 8.70 -29.96 19.71
CA ASP A 96 8.57 -31.37 20.01
C ASP A 96 9.02 -32.28 18.85
N THR A 97 8.57 -31.98 17.63
CA THR A 97 8.98 -32.69 16.42
C THR A 97 10.48 -32.55 16.15
N PHE A 98 11.01 -31.35 16.33
CA PHE A 98 12.43 -31.09 16.13
C PHE A 98 13.30 -31.83 17.16
N ILE A 99 12.90 -31.81 18.43
CA ILE A 99 13.60 -32.51 19.52
C ILE A 99 13.61 -34.01 19.24
N LYS A 100 12.48 -34.62 18.88
CA LYS A 100 12.40 -36.04 18.54
C LYS A 100 13.40 -36.40 17.45
N LYS A 101 13.41 -35.63 16.34
CA LYS A 101 14.32 -35.84 15.23
C LYS A 101 15.78 -35.66 15.61
N ALA A 102 16.10 -34.59 16.38
CA ALA A 102 17.45 -34.31 16.81
C ALA A 102 18.00 -35.36 17.80
N LEU A 103 17.13 -36.00 18.58
CA LEU A 103 17.49 -37.10 19.49
C LEU A 103 17.70 -38.42 18.73
N GLU A 104 16.99 -38.64 17.62
CA GLU A 104 17.18 -39.80 16.74
C GLU A 104 18.50 -39.74 15.97
N ASP A 105 18.93 -38.54 15.54
CA ASP A 105 20.15 -38.33 14.75
C ASP A 105 21.44 -38.32 15.59
N GLN A 106 21.37 -38.20 16.91
CA GLN A 106 22.54 -38.14 17.81
C GLN A 106 22.80 -39.50 18.49
N ASP A 107 23.50 -40.38 17.81
CA ASP A 107 24.16 -41.49 18.45
C ASP A 107 25.21 -40.97 19.44
N THR A 108 25.04 -41.28 20.75
CA THR A 108 26.15 -41.29 21.72
C THR A 108 26.29 -40.28 22.85
N ASN A 109 25.31 -39.50 23.23
CA ASN A 109 25.45 -38.80 24.52
C ASN A 109 24.54 -39.43 25.60
N PRO A 110 25.09 -39.99 26.72
CA PRO A 110 24.28 -40.63 27.77
C PRO A 110 23.22 -39.70 28.41
N LEU A 111 23.48 -38.40 28.47
CA LEU A 111 22.52 -37.40 28.90
C LEU A 111 21.34 -37.25 27.93
N MET A 112 21.60 -37.38 26.60
CA MET A 112 20.55 -37.40 25.59
C MET A 112 19.74 -38.69 25.59
N MET A 113 20.31 -39.83 25.99
CA MET A 113 19.56 -41.07 26.16
C MET A 113 18.53 -40.96 27.30
N SER A 114 18.78 -40.23 28.38
CA SER A 114 17.81 -39.97 29.43
C SER A 114 16.66 -39.05 29.02
N LEU A 115 16.85 -38.26 27.95
CA LEU A 115 15.85 -37.40 27.35
C LEU A 115 15.23 -38.01 26.07
N SER A 116 15.55 -39.27 25.77
CA SER A 116 14.96 -39.96 24.62
C SER A 116 13.44 -40.00 24.73
N PRO A 117 12.67 -40.02 23.64
CA PRO A 117 11.21 -40.10 23.64
C PRO A 117 10.68 -41.35 24.36
N GLN A 118 11.55 -42.33 24.59
CA GLN A 118 11.24 -43.60 25.28
C GLN A 118 11.50 -43.52 26.81
N SER A 119 12.23 -42.48 27.28
CA SER A 119 12.54 -42.36 28.69
C SER A 119 11.31 -41.93 29.53
N ASP A 120 11.26 -42.40 30.80
CA ASP A 120 10.18 -42.02 31.73
C ASP A 120 10.25 -40.52 32.07
N LEU A 121 11.41 -39.90 32.01
CA LEU A 121 11.60 -38.49 32.25
C LEU A 121 10.92 -37.64 31.14
N TYR A 122 11.12 -38.01 29.89
CA TYR A 122 10.50 -37.33 28.74
C TYR A 122 8.97 -37.46 28.75
N LYS A 123 8.45 -38.62 29.22
CA LYS A 123 7.02 -38.89 29.34
C LYS A 123 6.39 -38.26 30.56
N SER A 124 7.17 -37.68 31.47
CA SER A 124 6.64 -37.13 32.71
C SER A 124 5.90 -35.82 32.48
N ASP A 125 4.76 -35.64 33.13
CA ASP A 125 3.98 -34.41 33.13
C ASP A 125 4.81 -33.21 33.63
N LEU A 126 5.78 -33.44 34.52
CA LEU A 126 6.65 -32.44 35.06
C LEU A 126 7.58 -31.89 33.98
N TYR A 127 8.14 -32.77 33.14
CA TYR A 127 8.99 -32.36 32.02
C TYR A 127 8.20 -31.52 31.00
N ALA A 128 7.02 -32.02 30.58
CA ALA A 128 6.16 -31.33 29.63
C ALA A 128 5.76 -29.92 30.14
N LYS A 129 5.35 -29.84 31.42
CA LYS A 129 4.96 -28.58 32.07
C LYS A 129 6.16 -27.60 32.17
N THR A 130 7.32 -28.12 32.54
CA THR A 130 8.53 -27.28 32.65
C THR A 130 8.96 -26.75 31.28
N LEU A 131 9.01 -27.60 30.26
CA LEU A 131 9.33 -27.22 28.89
C LEU A 131 8.35 -26.15 28.35
N SER A 132 7.06 -26.38 28.51
CA SER A 132 5.99 -25.46 28.10
C SER A 132 6.13 -24.09 28.80
N THR A 133 6.42 -24.07 30.10
CA THR A 133 6.61 -22.81 30.86
C THR A 133 7.85 -22.06 30.40
N ARG A 134 8.96 -22.75 30.17
CA ARG A 134 10.21 -22.15 29.68
C ARG A 134 10.08 -21.63 28.26
N LEU A 135 9.42 -22.39 27.39
CA LEU A 135 9.10 -21.98 26.03
C LEU A 135 8.26 -20.69 26.02
N GLN A 136 7.23 -20.62 26.87
CA GLN A 136 6.40 -19.41 26.99
C GLN A 136 7.25 -18.19 27.41
N GLY A 137 8.15 -18.36 28.38
CA GLY A 137 9.06 -17.29 28.80
C GLY A 137 10.02 -16.86 27.69
N ALA A 138 10.54 -17.79 26.89
CA ALA A 138 11.36 -17.46 25.72
C ALA A 138 10.57 -16.66 24.68
N ILE A 139 9.37 -17.08 24.35
CA ILE A 139 8.50 -16.39 23.38
C ILE A 139 8.12 -15.01 23.88
N GLU A 140 7.76 -14.86 25.15
CA GLU A 140 7.45 -13.56 25.76
C GLU A 140 8.63 -12.58 25.63
N ARG A 141 9.85 -13.00 25.90
CA ARG A 141 11.04 -12.16 25.72
C ARG A 141 11.28 -11.80 24.27
N ILE A 142 11.04 -12.71 23.33
CA ILE A 142 11.09 -12.40 21.89
C ILE A 142 10.08 -11.31 21.55
N VAL A 143 8.82 -11.44 22.00
CA VAL A 143 7.78 -10.44 21.76
C VAL A 143 8.16 -9.09 22.36
N VAL A 144 8.62 -9.06 23.61
CA VAL A 144 9.05 -7.84 24.30
C VAL A 144 10.26 -7.19 23.59
N ALA A 145 11.22 -7.98 23.09
CA ALA A 145 12.34 -7.45 22.33
C ALA A 145 11.89 -6.79 21.01
N VAL A 146 10.96 -7.42 20.29
CA VAL A 146 10.36 -6.85 19.08
C VAL A 146 9.58 -5.58 19.38
N GLN A 147 8.83 -5.54 20.49
CA GLN A 147 8.09 -4.35 20.92
C GLN A 147 8.99 -3.17 21.24
N LYS A 148 10.12 -3.41 21.92
CA LYS A 148 11.08 -2.37 22.31
C LYS A 148 11.77 -1.74 21.11
N GLU A 149 12.19 -2.55 20.15
CA GLU A 149 12.97 -2.12 19.00
C GLU A 149 12.45 -2.77 17.69
N PRO A 150 11.19 -2.47 17.27
CA PRO A 150 10.61 -3.13 16.11
C PRO A 150 11.43 -2.90 14.83
N GLY A 151 12.07 -1.74 14.69
CA GLY A 151 12.94 -1.43 13.56
C GLY A 151 14.19 -2.31 13.43
N MET A 152 14.61 -3.03 14.48
CA MET A 152 15.72 -4.01 14.38
C MET A 152 15.30 -5.29 13.64
N TYR A 153 14.03 -5.65 13.72
CA TYR A 153 13.50 -6.93 13.24
C TYR A 153 12.54 -6.80 12.06
N LEU A 154 11.95 -5.63 11.88
CA LEU A 154 10.99 -5.33 10.81
C LEU A 154 11.53 -4.19 9.94
N ASP A 155 11.73 -4.45 8.65
CA ASP A 155 11.94 -3.44 7.62
C ASP A 155 10.61 -3.20 6.90
N LEU A 156 9.80 -2.31 7.49
CA LEU A 156 8.47 -2.04 6.97
C LEU A 156 8.53 -1.33 5.61
N GLU A 157 9.52 -0.42 5.42
CA GLU A 157 9.67 0.30 4.14
C GLU A 157 9.94 -0.65 2.98
N ALA A 158 10.99 -1.46 3.09
CA ALA A 158 11.33 -2.41 2.04
C ALA A 158 10.22 -3.44 1.81
N SER A 159 9.51 -3.85 2.87
CA SER A 159 8.40 -4.81 2.77
C SER A 159 7.20 -4.21 2.05
N LEU A 160 6.82 -2.96 2.37
CA LEU A 160 5.75 -2.24 1.68
C LEU A 160 6.08 -2.00 0.21
N VAL A 161 7.31 -1.54 -0.08
CA VAL A 161 7.77 -1.33 -1.47
C VAL A 161 7.67 -2.62 -2.28
N ASN A 162 8.16 -3.73 -1.72
CA ASN A 162 8.10 -5.03 -2.40
C ASN A 162 6.66 -5.47 -2.69
N GLU A 163 5.74 -5.28 -1.74
CA GLU A 163 4.33 -5.67 -1.93
C GLU A 163 3.63 -4.78 -2.97
N LEU A 164 3.86 -3.46 -2.92
CA LEU A 164 3.31 -2.52 -3.88
C LEU A 164 3.80 -2.78 -5.32
N VAL A 165 5.09 -3.10 -5.48
CA VAL A 165 5.68 -3.43 -6.79
C VAL A 165 5.19 -4.77 -7.30
N LYS A 166 5.01 -5.76 -6.41
CA LYS A 166 4.51 -7.09 -6.76
C LYS A 166 3.07 -7.05 -7.22
N ASP A 167 2.23 -6.29 -6.56
CA ASP A 167 0.81 -6.14 -6.91
C ASP A 167 0.45 -4.66 -7.17
N LYS A 168 0.57 -4.27 -8.44
CA LYS A 168 0.23 -2.92 -8.90
C LYS A 168 -1.24 -2.55 -8.67
N SER A 169 -2.12 -3.54 -8.51
CA SER A 169 -3.55 -3.31 -8.29
C SER A 169 -3.81 -2.63 -6.94
N ILE A 170 -2.94 -2.84 -5.96
CA ILE A 170 -3.04 -2.20 -4.64
C ILE A 170 -2.96 -0.67 -4.79
N VAL A 171 -1.93 -0.18 -5.48
CA VAL A 171 -1.75 1.25 -5.73
C VAL A 171 -2.94 1.80 -6.51
N CYS A 172 -3.33 1.13 -7.60
CA CYS A 172 -4.47 1.55 -8.41
C CYS A 172 -5.77 1.62 -7.60
N SER A 173 -6.07 0.60 -6.80
CA SER A 173 -7.28 0.54 -5.99
C SER A 173 -7.31 1.62 -4.90
N LEU A 174 -6.15 1.89 -4.28
CA LEU A 174 -6.00 2.93 -3.26
C LEU A 174 -6.38 4.29 -3.86
N PHE A 175 -5.81 4.66 -5.01
CA PHE A 175 -6.07 5.96 -5.62
C PHE A 175 -7.45 6.07 -6.27
N GLN A 176 -7.95 5.01 -6.90
CA GLN A 176 -9.30 5.00 -7.46
C GLN A 176 -10.38 5.19 -6.40
N ARG A 177 -10.20 4.60 -5.22
CA ARG A 177 -11.20 4.73 -4.14
C ARG A 177 -11.10 6.06 -3.43
N VAL A 178 -9.91 6.44 -3.01
CA VAL A 178 -9.66 7.71 -2.31
C VAL A 178 -10.01 8.91 -3.19
N GLY A 179 -9.61 8.88 -4.48
CA GLY A 179 -9.88 9.94 -5.44
C GLY A 179 -11.19 9.80 -6.21
N ARG A 180 -12.11 8.89 -5.81
CA ARG A 180 -13.31 8.58 -6.60
C ARG A 180 -14.19 9.79 -6.90
N LYS A 181 -14.36 10.69 -5.94
CA LYS A 181 -15.21 11.88 -6.12
C LYS A 181 -14.52 12.89 -7.04
N GLU A 182 -13.21 13.03 -6.92
CA GLU A 182 -12.39 13.92 -7.74
C GLU A 182 -12.32 13.43 -9.19
N LEU A 183 -12.10 12.13 -9.38
CA LEU A 183 -12.13 11.52 -10.72
C LEU A 183 -13.50 11.67 -11.38
N LYS A 184 -14.58 11.52 -10.62
CA LYS A 184 -15.93 11.78 -11.10
C LYS A 184 -16.12 13.25 -11.44
N PHE A 185 -15.62 14.18 -10.60
CA PHE A 185 -15.69 15.61 -10.89
C PHE A 185 -15.02 15.97 -12.22
N ILE A 186 -13.85 15.41 -12.55
CA ILE A 186 -13.18 15.62 -13.83
C ILE A 186 -14.11 15.25 -15.00
N VAL A 187 -14.79 14.10 -14.90
CA VAL A 187 -15.71 13.64 -15.93
C VAL A 187 -16.93 14.54 -16.05
N ASP A 188 -17.57 14.89 -14.94
CA ASP A 188 -18.76 15.73 -14.90
C ASP A 188 -18.45 17.18 -15.33
N PHE A 189 -17.27 17.69 -14.95
CA PHE A 189 -16.78 18.99 -15.37
C PHE A 189 -16.51 19.03 -16.88
N GLY A 190 -16.10 17.89 -17.46
CA GLY A 190 -15.97 17.75 -18.92
C GLY A 190 -17.26 18.09 -19.66
N LEU A 191 -18.41 17.68 -19.14
CA LEU A 191 -19.72 18.02 -19.73
C LEU A 191 -20.01 19.53 -19.61
N LEU A 192 -19.97 20.07 -18.40
CA LEU A 192 -20.36 21.45 -18.13
C LEU A 192 -19.34 22.46 -18.71
N GLY A 193 -18.05 22.24 -18.47
CA GLY A 193 -16.98 23.07 -19.00
C GLY A 193 -16.88 22.99 -20.52
N GLY A 194 -17.04 21.77 -21.07
CA GLY A 194 -17.08 21.56 -22.52
C GLY A 194 -18.26 22.26 -23.19
N MET A 195 -19.44 22.27 -22.55
CA MET A 195 -20.59 23.05 -23.04
C MET A 195 -20.33 24.56 -23.00
N ALA A 196 -19.78 25.07 -21.90
CA ALA A 196 -19.46 26.49 -21.76
C ALA A 196 -18.43 26.96 -22.79
N LEU A 197 -17.32 26.22 -22.94
CA LEU A 197 -16.31 26.51 -23.95
C LEU A 197 -16.82 26.28 -25.38
N GLY A 198 -17.70 25.30 -25.56
CA GLY A 198 -18.38 25.04 -26.83
C GLY A 198 -19.30 26.18 -27.29
N ILE A 199 -19.85 26.98 -26.36
CA ILE A 199 -20.59 28.21 -26.71
C ILE A 199 -19.62 29.22 -27.28
N ILE A 200 -18.44 29.41 -26.66
CA ILE A 200 -17.40 30.32 -27.16
C ILE A 200 -16.91 29.86 -28.54
N GLN A 201 -16.67 28.57 -28.70
CA GLN A 201 -16.30 27.98 -29.99
C GLN A 201 -17.37 28.19 -31.07
N ALA A 202 -18.65 28.06 -30.71
CA ALA A 202 -19.74 28.29 -31.63
C ALA A 202 -19.85 29.73 -32.10
N VAL A 203 -19.63 30.70 -31.18
CA VAL A 203 -19.57 32.14 -31.54
C VAL A 203 -18.39 32.41 -32.46
N PHE A 204 -17.22 31.84 -32.15
CA PHE A 204 -16.04 32.01 -33.02
C PHE A 204 -16.27 31.41 -34.39
N TRP A 205 -16.89 30.23 -34.50
CA TRP A 205 -17.20 29.55 -35.76
C TRP A 205 -18.22 30.32 -36.62
N LEU A 206 -19.16 31.04 -35.99
CA LEU A 206 -20.11 31.92 -36.71
C LEU A 206 -19.44 33.14 -37.34
N LEU A 207 -18.29 33.58 -36.81
CA LEU A 207 -17.55 34.74 -37.30
C LEU A 207 -16.47 34.35 -38.33
N TRP A 208 -15.94 33.13 -38.21
CA TRP A 208 -14.84 32.64 -39.04
C TRP A 208 -14.86 31.11 -39.05
N ASP A 209 -15.12 30.55 -40.21
CA ASP A 209 -15.49 29.13 -40.43
C ASP A 209 -14.46 28.34 -41.27
N PRO A 210 -13.17 28.31 -41.00
CA PRO A 210 -12.26 27.39 -41.67
C PRO A 210 -12.42 25.98 -41.10
N ALA A 211 -12.45 24.95 -41.97
CA ALA A 211 -12.66 23.55 -41.60
C ALA A 211 -11.73 23.04 -40.48
N TRP A 212 -10.49 23.55 -40.41
CA TRP A 212 -9.53 23.20 -39.35
C TRP A 212 -9.86 23.79 -37.98
N SER A 213 -10.70 24.85 -37.90
CA SER A 213 -11.02 25.54 -36.63
C SER A 213 -11.69 24.64 -35.61
N LEU A 214 -12.50 23.65 -36.07
CA LEU A 214 -13.15 22.70 -35.18
C LEU A 214 -12.15 21.75 -34.53
N ALA A 215 -11.11 21.31 -35.24
CA ALA A 215 -10.07 20.45 -34.67
C ALA A 215 -9.20 21.23 -33.66
N VAL A 216 -8.78 22.43 -34.00
CA VAL A 216 -7.98 23.29 -33.09
C VAL A 216 -8.81 23.73 -31.89
N GLY A 217 -10.07 24.12 -32.11
CA GLY A 217 -11.02 24.45 -31.05
C GLY A 217 -11.30 23.26 -30.11
N GLY A 218 -11.47 22.05 -30.65
CA GLY A 218 -11.61 20.83 -29.88
C GLY A 218 -10.36 20.51 -29.04
N ALA A 219 -9.16 20.68 -29.60
CA ALA A 219 -7.91 20.55 -28.86
C ALA A 219 -7.82 21.56 -27.69
N PHE A 220 -8.16 22.81 -27.94
CA PHE A 220 -8.13 23.87 -26.95
C PHE A 220 -9.16 23.63 -25.84
N VAL A 221 -10.38 23.21 -26.17
CA VAL A 221 -11.42 22.86 -25.20
C VAL A 221 -10.96 21.68 -24.33
N GLY A 222 -10.42 20.61 -24.93
CA GLY A 222 -9.91 19.46 -24.20
C GLY A 222 -8.74 19.79 -23.27
N TYR A 223 -7.82 20.66 -23.74
CA TYR A 223 -6.74 21.18 -22.91
C TYR A 223 -7.27 21.97 -21.71
N LEU A 224 -8.08 23.00 -21.99
CA LEU A 224 -8.50 23.97 -20.99
C LEU A 224 -9.43 23.35 -19.94
N THR A 225 -10.33 22.46 -20.34
CA THR A 225 -11.21 21.77 -19.36
C THR A 225 -10.42 20.89 -18.40
N ASN A 226 -9.45 20.11 -18.87
CA ASN A 226 -8.63 19.28 -18.02
C ASN A 226 -7.74 20.14 -17.10
N PHE A 227 -7.12 21.18 -17.64
CA PHE A 227 -6.31 22.11 -16.85
C PHE A 227 -7.12 22.77 -15.73
N ILE A 228 -8.30 23.31 -16.05
CA ILE A 228 -9.18 23.95 -15.04
C ILE A 228 -9.67 22.91 -14.02
N ALA A 229 -10.07 21.70 -14.46
CA ALA A 229 -10.54 20.66 -13.56
C ALA A 229 -9.47 20.27 -12.54
N LEU A 230 -8.22 20.08 -12.97
CA LEU A 230 -7.11 19.76 -12.10
C LEU A 230 -6.75 20.95 -11.18
N ALA A 231 -6.74 22.17 -11.72
CA ALA A 231 -6.51 23.37 -10.91
C ALA A 231 -7.55 23.53 -9.79
N VAL A 232 -8.83 23.36 -10.08
CA VAL A 232 -9.92 23.45 -9.08
C VAL A 232 -9.83 22.31 -8.06
N MET A 233 -9.33 21.14 -8.45
CA MET A 233 -9.20 20.00 -7.55
C MET A 233 -8.18 20.24 -6.45
N PHE A 234 -7.01 20.83 -6.79
CA PHE A 234 -5.88 20.98 -5.86
C PHE A 234 -5.63 22.43 -5.41
N ARG A 235 -6.18 23.43 -6.10
CA ARG A 235 -5.92 24.85 -5.84
C ARG A 235 -7.18 25.62 -5.44
N PRO A 236 -7.06 26.64 -4.59
CA PRO A 236 -5.88 26.98 -3.78
C PRO A 236 -5.63 25.99 -2.64
N ILE A 237 -4.37 25.85 -2.22
CA ILE A 237 -3.98 24.94 -1.12
C ILE A 237 -4.56 25.43 0.21
N PHE A 238 -4.37 26.70 0.53
CA PHE A 238 -4.91 27.32 1.73
C PHE A 238 -6.28 27.94 1.43
N PRO A 239 -7.23 27.83 2.37
CA PRO A 239 -8.58 28.38 2.17
C PRO A 239 -8.55 29.89 2.05
N ILE A 240 -9.06 30.41 0.94
CA ILE A 240 -9.26 31.85 0.70
C ILE A 240 -10.70 32.18 1.05
N THR A 241 -10.89 33.09 2.03
CA THR A 241 -12.22 33.55 2.41
C THR A 241 -12.67 34.63 1.43
N LEU A 242 -13.72 34.35 0.66
CA LEU A 242 -14.30 35.34 -0.26
C LEU A 242 -15.08 36.41 0.53
N PRO A 243 -14.94 37.72 0.17
CA PRO A 243 -15.61 38.77 0.86
C PRO A 243 -17.16 38.76 0.74
N LEU A 244 -17.67 38.04 -0.27
CA LEU A 244 -19.11 37.83 -0.45
C LEU A 244 -19.54 36.52 0.27
N GLY A 245 -20.16 36.67 1.43
CA GLY A 245 -20.86 35.57 2.15
C GLY A 245 -19.99 34.65 2.96
N GLY A 246 -18.68 34.88 3.15
CA GLY A 246 -17.82 34.06 4.00
C GLY A 246 -17.50 32.68 3.44
N TYR A 247 -17.74 32.45 2.15
CA TYR A 247 -17.40 31.18 1.48
C TYR A 247 -15.88 30.99 1.44
N LYS A 248 -15.45 29.80 1.88
CA LYS A 248 -14.03 29.41 1.80
C LYS A 248 -13.80 28.70 0.47
N LEU A 249 -12.98 29.31 -0.39
CA LEU A 249 -12.49 28.67 -1.62
C LEU A 249 -11.21 27.91 -1.29
N GLN A 250 -11.22 26.62 -1.54
CA GLN A 250 -10.06 25.72 -1.39
C GLN A 250 -10.21 24.59 -2.38
N GLY A 251 -9.11 23.95 -2.77
CA GLY A 251 -9.15 22.80 -3.65
C GLY A 251 -10.10 21.72 -3.16
N LEU A 252 -10.91 21.16 -4.05
CA LEU A 252 -11.98 20.20 -3.70
C LEU A 252 -11.46 19.00 -2.93
N PHE A 253 -10.26 18.52 -3.27
CA PHE A 253 -9.61 17.43 -2.57
C PHE A 253 -9.27 17.79 -1.12
N LEU A 254 -8.74 19.01 -0.91
CA LEU A 254 -8.33 19.50 0.40
C LEU A 254 -9.53 19.77 1.32
N GLN A 255 -10.67 20.17 0.76
CA GLN A 255 -11.92 20.34 1.53
C GLN A 255 -12.41 19.03 2.16
N ARG A 256 -12.01 17.89 1.59
CA ARG A 256 -12.43 16.55 2.05
C ARG A 256 -11.35 15.83 2.85
N GLN A 257 -10.38 16.56 3.42
CA GLN A 257 -9.27 15.99 4.17
C GLN A 257 -9.71 14.92 5.18
N ASP A 258 -10.78 15.17 5.96
CA ASP A 258 -11.28 14.22 6.96
C ASP A 258 -11.77 12.91 6.35
N GLU A 259 -12.52 12.98 5.26
CA GLU A 259 -13.06 11.81 4.56
C GLU A 259 -11.94 11.03 3.87
N VAL A 260 -11.10 11.74 3.12
CA VAL A 260 -9.94 11.17 2.41
C VAL A 260 -8.98 10.49 3.38
N SER A 261 -8.69 11.11 4.54
CA SER A 261 -7.85 10.52 5.57
C SER A 261 -8.39 9.19 6.09
N SER A 262 -9.71 9.10 6.27
CA SER A 262 -10.37 7.87 6.73
C SER A 262 -10.34 6.78 5.66
N GLU A 263 -10.71 7.12 4.42
CA GLU A 263 -10.71 6.18 3.29
C GLU A 263 -9.30 5.67 2.99
N PHE A 264 -8.30 6.56 3.00
CA PHE A 264 -6.90 6.19 2.78
C PHE A 264 -6.40 5.24 3.87
N ALA A 265 -6.61 5.58 5.15
CA ALA A 265 -6.18 4.76 6.28
C ALA A 265 -6.82 3.36 6.22
N GLN A 266 -8.13 3.29 5.99
CA GLN A 266 -8.85 2.03 5.88
C GLN A 266 -8.27 1.13 4.78
N LEU A 267 -8.04 1.69 3.59
CA LEU A 267 -7.52 0.93 2.45
C LEU A 267 -6.07 0.52 2.63
N ALA A 268 -5.22 1.43 3.12
CA ALA A 268 -3.80 1.16 3.37
C ALA A 268 -3.64 0.04 4.40
N VAL A 269 -4.39 0.10 5.51
CA VAL A 269 -4.35 -0.96 6.53
C VAL A 269 -4.91 -2.26 5.98
N ALA A 270 -6.07 -2.22 5.31
CA ALA A 270 -6.71 -3.43 4.81
C ALA A 270 -5.87 -4.20 3.77
N GLN A 271 -5.07 -3.50 2.98
CA GLN A 271 -4.30 -4.11 1.89
C GLN A 271 -2.82 -4.34 2.23
N LEU A 272 -2.23 -3.56 3.14
CA LEU A 272 -0.79 -3.54 3.35
C LEU A 272 -0.35 -3.80 4.80
N MET A 273 -1.17 -3.50 5.80
CA MET A 273 -0.71 -3.40 7.19
C MET A 273 -1.59 -4.17 8.19
N ARG A 274 -2.39 -5.14 7.75
CA ARG A 274 -3.07 -6.05 8.68
C ARG A 274 -2.07 -6.94 9.41
N ALA A 275 -2.45 -7.45 10.55
CA ALA A 275 -1.63 -8.35 11.37
C ALA A 275 -0.98 -9.48 10.54
N LYS A 276 -1.75 -10.11 9.65
CA LYS A 276 -1.24 -11.15 8.74
C LYS A 276 -0.06 -10.66 7.89
N GLN A 277 -0.17 -9.48 7.25
CA GLN A 277 0.90 -8.92 6.43
C GLN A 277 2.10 -8.52 7.30
N LEU A 278 1.87 -7.88 8.46
CA LEU A 278 2.94 -7.50 9.37
C LEU A 278 3.75 -8.71 9.85
N TRP A 279 3.08 -9.84 10.16
CA TRP A 279 3.76 -11.10 10.47
C TRP A 279 4.57 -11.64 9.29
N GLN A 280 4.02 -11.58 8.08
CA GLN A 280 4.77 -11.98 6.88
C GLN A 280 6.00 -11.09 6.66
N TYR A 281 5.86 -9.78 6.83
CA TYR A 281 6.99 -8.84 6.71
C TYR A 281 8.06 -9.07 7.79
N LEU A 282 7.63 -9.40 9.00
CA LEU A 282 8.53 -9.72 10.12
C LEU A 282 9.30 -11.02 9.85
N CYS A 283 8.61 -12.08 9.42
CA CYS A 283 9.18 -13.42 9.27
C CYS A 283 9.90 -13.64 7.94
N LEU A 284 9.44 -13.02 6.86
CA LEU A 284 9.96 -13.23 5.49
C LEU A 284 10.68 -12.01 4.93
N GLY A 285 10.65 -10.88 5.65
CA GLY A 285 11.24 -9.62 5.22
C GLY A 285 12.77 -9.58 5.27
N PRO A 286 13.37 -8.45 4.85
CA PRO A 286 14.82 -8.29 4.74
C PRO A 286 15.57 -8.50 6.06
N LYS A 287 14.93 -8.26 7.21
CA LYS A 287 15.53 -8.41 8.54
C LYS A 287 15.31 -9.79 9.18
N ARG A 288 14.84 -10.77 8.40
CA ARG A 288 14.65 -12.17 8.86
C ARG A 288 15.83 -12.70 9.65
N ALA A 289 17.06 -12.48 9.19
CA ALA A 289 18.27 -12.96 9.87
C ALA A 289 18.45 -12.38 11.30
N SER A 290 18.00 -11.15 11.54
CA SER A 290 18.05 -10.54 12.88
C SER A 290 17.02 -11.19 13.81
N LEU A 291 15.83 -11.49 13.31
CA LEU A 291 14.80 -12.19 14.09
C LEU A 291 15.18 -13.65 14.36
N THR A 292 15.79 -14.34 13.39
CA THR A 292 16.31 -15.70 13.59
C THR A 292 17.34 -15.73 14.73
N ARG A 293 18.27 -14.78 14.77
CA ARG A 293 19.27 -14.68 15.84
C ARG A 293 18.65 -14.37 17.21
N LEU A 294 17.58 -13.56 17.24
CA LEU A 294 16.84 -13.30 18.46
C LEU A 294 16.17 -14.57 18.97
N ILE A 295 15.46 -15.28 18.10
CA ILE A 295 14.79 -16.55 18.43
C ILE A 295 15.81 -17.59 18.91
N GLU A 296 16.93 -17.76 18.19
CA GLU A 296 18.01 -18.66 18.58
C GLU A 296 18.52 -18.34 20.00
N ARG A 297 18.81 -17.06 20.27
CA ARG A 297 19.32 -16.61 21.57
C ARG A 297 18.35 -16.92 22.70
N GLU A 298 17.08 -16.55 22.53
CA GLU A 298 16.09 -16.70 23.60
C GLU A 298 15.69 -18.17 23.81
N LEU A 299 15.54 -18.95 22.75
CA LEU A 299 15.29 -20.39 22.88
C LEU A 299 16.49 -21.08 23.55
N ARG A 300 17.70 -20.79 23.14
CA ARG A 300 18.90 -21.34 23.73
C ARG A 300 19.03 -20.99 25.21
N SER A 301 18.82 -19.73 25.58
CA SER A 301 18.94 -19.29 26.98
C SER A 301 17.99 -20.02 27.93
N GLU A 302 16.83 -20.45 27.46
CA GLU A 302 15.84 -21.14 28.27
C GLU A 302 15.91 -22.67 28.18
N LEU A 303 16.42 -23.20 27.10
CA LEU A 303 16.35 -24.63 26.80
C LEU A 303 17.72 -25.33 26.77
N ASP A 304 18.86 -24.60 26.80
CA ASP A 304 20.20 -25.17 26.75
C ASP A 304 20.49 -26.12 27.91
N TRP A 305 19.92 -25.86 29.11
CA TRP A 305 20.00 -26.74 30.26
C TRP A 305 19.25 -28.06 30.09
N VAL A 306 18.20 -28.06 29.24
CA VAL A 306 17.45 -29.28 28.89
C VAL A 306 18.19 -30.04 27.78
N PHE A 307 18.81 -29.30 26.86
CA PHE A 307 19.48 -29.85 25.68
C PHE A 307 20.98 -29.40 25.59
N PRO A 308 21.80 -29.73 26.58
CA PRO A 308 23.18 -29.23 26.69
C PRO A 308 24.11 -29.74 25.57
N GLY A 309 23.68 -30.70 24.77
CA GLY A 309 24.43 -31.28 23.65
C GLY A 309 24.12 -30.63 22.30
N PHE A 310 23.18 -29.71 22.20
CA PHE A 310 22.83 -29.13 20.93
C PHE A 310 23.93 -28.18 20.43
N SER A 311 24.36 -28.40 19.19
CA SER A 311 25.33 -27.52 18.53
C SER A 311 24.71 -26.15 18.23
N LYS A 312 25.52 -25.14 18.01
CA LYS A 312 25.05 -23.82 17.54
C LYS A 312 24.22 -23.98 16.27
N GLN A 313 24.63 -24.84 15.34
CA GLN A 313 23.93 -25.07 14.09
C GLN A 313 22.54 -25.69 14.32
N THR A 314 22.40 -26.59 15.28
CA THR A 314 21.13 -27.20 15.68
C THR A 314 20.15 -26.11 16.16
N TRP A 315 20.61 -25.19 17.03
CA TRP A 315 19.82 -24.05 17.50
C TRP A 315 19.42 -23.09 16.38
N THR A 316 20.32 -22.78 15.45
CA THR A 316 20.02 -21.92 14.29
C THR A 316 18.98 -22.60 13.37
N THR A 317 19.06 -23.90 13.18
CA THR A 317 18.09 -24.67 12.37
C THR A 317 16.71 -24.64 13.04
N LEU A 318 16.63 -24.90 14.34
CA LEU A 318 15.40 -24.80 15.11
C LEU A 318 14.78 -23.41 15.01
N ALA A 319 15.57 -22.34 15.23
CA ALA A 319 15.10 -20.98 15.15
C ALA A 319 14.55 -20.64 13.75
N SER A 320 15.18 -21.16 12.71
CA SER A 320 14.72 -20.97 11.31
C SER A 320 13.40 -21.71 11.03
N GLN A 321 13.22 -22.90 11.55
CA GLN A 321 11.98 -23.67 11.43
C GLN A 321 10.83 -23.01 12.21
N VAL A 322 11.10 -22.54 13.44
CA VAL A 322 10.13 -21.77 14.23
C VAL A 322 9.71 -20.54 13.45
N LEU A 323 10.65 -19.77 12.91
CA LEU A 323 10.37 -18.55 12.15
C LEU A 323 9.50 -18.81 10.91
N GLU A 324 9.71 -19.91 10.20
CA GLU A 324 8.89 -20.27 9.02
C GLU A 324 7.43 -20.56 9.38
N GLN A 325 7.20 -21.12 10.56
CA GLN A 325 5.85 -21.48 11.00
C GLN A 325 5.17 -20.37 11.83
N LEU A 326 5.91 -19.36 12.28
CA LEU A 326 5.36 -18.26 13.10
C LEU A 326 4.15 -17.57 12.46
N PRO A 327 4.10 -17.29 11.15
CA PRO A 327 2.90 -16.66 10.55
C PRO A 327 1.65 -17.53 10.74
N LYS A 328 1.79 -18.84 10.64
CA LYS A 328 0.68 -19.79 10.86
C LYS A 328 0.33 -19.91 12.34
N ALA A 329 1.34 -19.97 13.21
CA ALA A 329 1.15 -20.00 14.65
C ALA A 329 0.43 -18.75 15.18
N ALA A 330 0.61 -17.60 14.52
CA ALA A 330 -0.02 -16.33 14.88
C ALA A 330 -1.46 -16.16 14.35
N GLU A 331 -1.97 -17.05 13.48
CA GLU A 331 -3.33 -16.91 12.92
C GLU A 331 -4.41 -16.70 13.98
N PRO A 332 -4.42 -17.41 15.13
CA PRO A 332 -5.47 -17.25 16.14
C PRO A 332 -5.54 -15.85 16.75
N ILE A 333 -4.43 -15.08 16.71
CA ILE A 333 -4.36 -13.74 17.31
C ILE A 333 -4.42 -12.59 16.30
N TYR A 334 -4.54 -12.85 15.01
CA TYR A 334 -4.60 -11.77 14.02
C TYR A 334 -5.73 -10.79 14.27
N ALA A 335 -6.92 -11.27 14.61
CA ALA A 335 -8.06 -10.41 14.91
C ALA A 335 -7.81 -9.52 16.12
N TYR A 336 -7.26 -10.10 17.21
CA TYR A 336 -6.86 -9.36 18.41
C TYR A 336 -5.81 -8.29 18.08
N MET A 337 -4.81 -8.63 17.27
CA MET A 337 -3.76 -7.69 16.89
C MET A 337 -4.30 -6.53 16.04
N ASP A 338 -5.15 -6.83 15.04
CA ASP A 338 -5.77 -5.80 14.20
C ASP A 338 -6.59 -4.82 15.05
N GLU A 339 -7.33 -5.32 16.04
CA GLU A 339 -8.14 -4.50 16.94
C GLU A 339 -7.28 -3.70 17.93
N SER A 340 -6.26 -4.34 18.54
CA SER A 340 -5.43 -3.71 19.58
C SER A 340 -4.47 -2.66 19.02
N VAL A 341 -3.93 -2.89 17.82
CA VAL A 341 -2.96 -2.02 17.17
C VAL A 341 -3.58 -0.70 16.70
N MET A 342 -4.86 -0.71 16.30
CA MET A 342 -5.62 0.48 15.90
C MET A 342 -4.97 1.34 14.80
N LEU A 343 -4.25 0.71 13.85
CA LEU A 343 -3.50 1.39 12.79
C LEU A 343 -4.35 2.33 11.95
N GLU A 344 -5.53 1.90 11.57
CA GLU A 344 -6.47 2.71 10.77
C GLU A 344 -6.80 4.04 11.47
N ARG A 345 -7.09 3.98 12.77
CA ARG A 345 -7.37 5.16 13.58
C ARG A 345 -6.18 6.11 13.66
N ASP A 346 -4.98 5.57 13.87
CA ASP A 346 -3.77 6.37 14.04
C ASP A 346 -3.35 7.04 12.74
N ILE A 347 -3.39 6.33 11.61
CA ILE A 347 -3.11 6.89 10.28
C ILE A 347 -4.12 7.98 9.94
N ALA A 348 -5.43 7.70 10.09
CA ALA A 348 -6.46 8.69 9.83
C ALA A 348 -6.31 9.94 10.71
N ALA A 349 -6.00 9.76 12.00
CA ALA A 349 -5.80 10.88 12.92
C ALA A 349 -4.54 11.69 12.58
N ALA A 350 -3.45 11.05 12.16
CA ALA A 350 -2.24 11.74 11.73
C ALA A 350 -2.50 12.57 10.47
N MET A 351 -3.16 12.00 9.46
CA MET A 351 -3.49 12.70 8.21
C MET A 351 -4.45 13.89 8.44
N ARG A 352 -5.45 13.73 9.29
CA ARG A 352 -6.39 14.82 9.64
C ARG A 352 -5.72 16.02 10.31
N ARG A 353 -4.62 15.79 11.03
CA ARG A 353 -3.86 16.84 11.73
C ARG A 353 -2.82 17.52 10.85
N MET A 354 -2.60 17.02 9.65
CA MET A 354 -1.64 17.62 8.73
C MET A 354 -2.11 18.99 8.26
N PRO A 355 -1.20 19.96 8.15
CA PRO A 355 -1.46 21.19 7.40
C PRO A 355 -1.82 20.85 5.94
N PRO A 356 -2.62 21.72 5.27
CA PRO A 356 -3.10 21.45 3.91
C PRO A 356 -1.99 21.18 2.89
N ASP A 357 -0.86 21.84 3.00
CA ASP A 357 0.32 21.64 2.15
C ASP A 357 0.98 20.27 2.36
N GLN A 358 1.09 19.81 3.61
CA GLN A 358 1.61 18.48 3.89
C GLN A 358 0.63 17.39 3.46
N PHE A 359 -0.67 17.62 3.67
CA PHE A 359 -1.70 16.68 3.22
C PHE A 359 -1.76 16.57 1.70
N GLU A 360 -1.61 17.68 0.97
CA GLU A 360 -1.48 17.69 -0.48
C GLU A 360 -0.29 16.83 -0.90
N ASN A 361 0.88 17.01 -0.28
CA ASN A 361 2.10 16.28 -0.62
C ASN A 361 2.03 14.75 -0.38
N VAL A 362 1.07 14.28 0.41
CA VAL A 362 0.86 12.83 0.59
C VAL A 362 0.31 12.17 -0.67
N LEU A 363 -0.56 12.86 -1.39
CA LEU A 363 -1.29 12.30 -2.53
C LEU A 363 -1.02 13.03 -3.86
N HIS A 364 -0.62 14.29 -3.81
CA HIS A 364 -0.36 15.11 -4.99
C HIS A 364 0.74 14.56 -5.91
N PRO A 365 1.88 14.02 -5.43
CA PRO A 365 2.93 13.50 -6.31
C PRO A 365 2.43 12.43 -7.30
N ILE A 366 1.30 11.82 -6.98
CA ILE A 366 0.67 10.81 -7.80
C ILE A 366 -0.10 11.44 -8.96
N PHE A 367 -0.75 12.57 -8.68
CA PHE A 367 -1.52 13.30 -9.67
C PHE A 367 -0.63 14.28 -10.45
N GLU A 368 0.34 14.94 -9.82
CA GLU A 368 1.23 15.94 -10.41
C GLU A 368 2.01 15.39 -11.60
N GLN A 369 2.59 14.20 -11.45
CA GLN A 369 3.32 13.56 -12.55
C GLN A 369 2.43 13.19 -13.74
N ASP A 370 1.13 13.10 -13.52
CA ASP A 370 0.14 12.67 -14.49
C ASP A 370 -0.68 13.82 -15.07
N GLU A 371 -0.63 15.02 -14.47
CA GLU A 371 -1.33 16.23 -14.95
C GLU A 371 -1.03 16.52 -16.43
N VAL A 372 0.25 16.53 -16.78
CA VAL A 372 0.69 16.78 -18.15
C VAL A 372 0.16 15.72 -19.12
N THR A 373 0.18 14.45 -18.69
CA THR A 373 -0.30 13.35 -19.53
C THR A 373 -1.83 13.40 -19.68
N LEU A 374 -2.56 13.71 -18.61
CA LEU A 374 -4.01 13.88 -18.65
C LEU A 374 -4.44 15.03 -19.57
N ILE A 375 -3.76 16.18 -19.45
CA ILE A 375 -3.99 17.34 -20.30
C ILE A 375 -3.67 17.00 -21.75
N ALA A 376 -2.53 16.33 -22.02
CA ALA A 376 -2.13 15.94 -23.38
C ALA A 376 -3.14 14.95 -24.01
N VAL A 377 -3.58 13.93 -23.26
CA VAL A 377 -4.59 12.98 -23.74
C VAL A 377 -5.91 13.70 -24.05
N GLY A 378 -6.37 14.58 -23.16
CA GLY A 378 -7.56 15.39 -23.40
C GLY A 378 -7.46 16.28 -24.64
N THR A 379 -6.27 16.88 -24.85
CA THR A 379 -5.97 17.71 -26.02
C THR A 379 -6.04 16.90 -27.32
N VAL A 380 -5.39 15.74 -27.36
CA VAL A 380 -5.36 14.85 -28.54
C VAL A 380 -6.74 14.31 -28.85
N LEU A 381 -7.47 13.84 -27.86
CA LEU A 381 -8.83 13.33 -28.05
C LEU A 381 -9.80 14.43 -28.44
N GLY A 382 -9.65 15.64 -27.89
CA GLY A 382 -10.41 16.82 -28.26
C GLY A 382 -10.15 17.23 -29.73
N ALA A 383 -8.89 17.20 -30.17
CA ALA A 383 -8.53 17.46 -31.56
C ALA A 383 -9.13 16.43 -32.53
N ALA A 384 -9.04 15.15 -32.19
CA ALA A 384 -9.59 14.07 -32.99
C ALA A 384 -11.12 14.18 -33.09
N ALA A 385 -11.81 14.50 -32.00
CA ALA A 385 -13.24 14.72 -31.99
C ALA A 385 -13.66 15.95 -32.79
N GLY A 386 -12.89 17.06 -32.70
CA GLY A 386 -13.10 18.26 -33.51
C GLY A 386 -12.88 18.01 -35.00
N ALA A 387 -11.87 17.21 -35.37
CA ALA A 387 -11.62 16.79 -36.74
C ALA A 387 -12.76 15.92 -37.29
N ALA A 388 -13.24 14.94 -36.48
CA ALA A 388 -14.42 14.14 -36.86
C ALA A 388 -15.68 15.01 -37.01
N GLN A 389 -15.84 16.02 -36.14
CA GLN A 389 -16.97 16.97 -36.28
C GLN A 389 -16.86 17.80 -37.56
N ALA A 390 -15.64 18.20 -37.99
CA ALA A 390 -15.43 18.94 -39.23
C ALA A 390 -15.85 18.16 -40.51
N THR A 391 -15.89 16.82 -40.42
CA THR A 391 -16.38 15.99 -41.56
C THR A 391 -17.89 15.92 -41.64
N LEU A 392 -18.62 16.40 -40.61
CA LEU A 392 -20.07 16.39 -40.52
C LEU A 392 -20.70 17.74 -40.91
N TYR A 393 -19.87 18.75 -41.08
CA TYR A 393 -20.24 20.12 -41.52
C TYR A 393 -19.55 20.50 -42.81
#